data_226d362c0c44fd9702c85750495eeb7b
#
_entry.id   226d362c0c44fd9702c85750495eeb7b
#
_cell.length_a   1.000
_cell.length_b   1.000
_cell.length_c   1.000
_cell.angle_alpha   90.00
_cell.angle_beta   90.00
_cell.angle_gamma   90.00
#
_symmetry.space_group_name_H-M   'P 1'
#
loop_
_entity.id
_entity.type
_entity.pdbx_description
1 polymer ?
#
loop_
_entity_poly.entity_id
_entity_poly.type
_entity_poly.pdbx_seq_one_letter_code
_entity_poly.pdbx_strand_id
1 'polypeptide(L)'
;FTAPKLLWMRENEPENYHKIEKIMLPKDYVNYILTGVHATDYSDASGTLLLDVEHKRWSGEMLEICGVAETQLPKLFESFAPIGTVKPEMADALGISRDTVVCAGAGDNAAAAVGTGVVGEGGCNISLGTSGTLFISSQKFKVDRHNALHAFAHADGGYHLMGCILSAASCNKWLMEDILGSDDYAAEQAAIGE
;
A
#
# COMPACT_ATOMS: atom_id res chain seq x y z
N PHE A 1 -2.53 -8.43 -0.53
CA PHE A 1 -2.36 -8.53 0.92
C PHE A 1 -1.28 -9.55 1.28
N THR A 2 -0.59 -9.34 2.42
CA THR A 2 0.56 -10.19 2.85
C THR A 2 0.11 -11.42 3.64
N ALA A 3 -0.87 -11.28 4.53
CA ALA A 3 -1.32 -12.38 5.40
C ALA A 3 -1.69 -13.68 4.63
N PRO A 4 -2.48 -13.65 3.53
CA PRO A 4 -2.78 -14.85 2.76
C PRO A 4 -1.53 -15.51 2.15
N LYS A 5 -0.51 -14.73 1.78
CA LYS A 5 0.75 -15.26 1.24
C LYS A 5 1.56 -15.97 2.31
N LEU A 6 1.55 -15.46 3.54
CA LEU A 6 2.19 -16.12 4.70
C LEU A 6 1.50 -17.44 5.03
N LEU A 7 0.16 -17.46 5.03
CA LEU A 7 -0.61 -18.69 5.24
C LEU A 7 -0.31 -19.72 4.16
N TRP A 8 -0.32 -19.30 2.90
CA TRP A 8 0.02 -20.17 1.78
C TRP A 8 1.43 -20.77 1.93
N MET A 9 2.42 -19.91 2.26
CA MET A 9 3.80 -20.35 2.43
C MET A 9 3.94 -21.34 3.61
N ARG A 10 3.24 -21.10 4.70
CA ARG A 10 3.20 -22.00 5.86
C ARG A 10 2.67 -23.38 5.50
N GLU A 11 1.65 -23.44 4.64
CA GLU A 11 1.00 -24.69 4.23
C GLU A 11 1.75 -25.41 3.11
N ASN A 12 2.34 -24.70 2.18
CA ASN A 12 2.92 -25.28 0.96
C ASN A 12 4.46 -25.31 0.98
N GLU A 13 5.11 -24.43 1.76
CA GLU A 13 6.56 -24.34 1.88
C GLU A 13 7.01 -24.23 3.36
N PRO A 14 6.62 -25.18 4.24
CA PRO A 14 6.84 -25.06 5.68
C PRO A 14 8.32 -24.92 6.07
N GLU A 15 9.23 -25.58 5.35
CA GLU A 15 10.67 -25.47 5.62
C GLU A 15 11.20 -24.05 5.34
N ASN A 16 10.69 -23.37 4.32
CA ASN A 16 11.04 -21.98 4.02
C ASN A 16 10.36 -21.05 5.01
N TYR A 17 9.09 -21.31 5.33
CA TYR A 17 8.35 -20.51 6.31
C TYR A 17 9.06 -20.46 7.68
N HIS A 18 9.56 -21.59 8.18
CA HIS A 18 10.27 -21.66 9.46
C HIS A 18 11.63 -20.93 9.46
N LYS A 19 12.18 -20.60 8.29
CA LYS A 19 13.44 -19.84 8.15
C LYS A 19 13.23 -18.35 8.07
N ILE A 20 11.96 -17.86 8.06
CA ILE A 20 11.67 -16.42 7.98
C ILE A 20 12.15 -15.74 9.26
N GLU A 21 13.16 -14.90 9.16
CA GLU A 21 13.64 -14.07 10.25
C GLU A 21 13.01 -12.68 10.25
N LYS A 22 12.78 -12.11 9.04
CA LYS A 22 12.22 -10.78 8.85
C LYS A 22 11.23 -10.76 7.68
N ILE A 23 10.17 -9.98 7.85
CA ILE A 23 9.15 -9.72 6.85
C ILE A 23 9.27 -8.25 6.46
N MET A 24 9.32 -7.98 5.17
CA MET A 24 9.45 -6.63 4.60
C MET A 24 8.57 -6.52 3.36
N LEU A 25 7.95 -5.37 3.17
CA LEU A 25 7.39 -4.98 1.89
C LEU A 25 8.51 -4.53 0.94
N PRO A 26 8.29 -4.48 -0.38
CA PRO A 26 9.35 -4.09 -1.34
C PRO A 26 10.00 -2.75 -1.01
N LYS A 27 9.20 -1.74 -0.65
CA LYS A 27 9.66 -0.42 -0.20
C LYS A 27 10.54 -0.52 1.06
N ASP A 28 10.12 -1.32 2.03
CA ASP A 28 10.83 -1.52 3.29
C ASP A 28 12.20 -2.16 3.06
N TYR A 29 12.26 -3.11 2.13
CA TYR A 29 13.55 -3.73 1.76
C TYR A 29 14.50 -2.71 1.14
N VAL A 30 14.04 -1.83 0.25
CA VAL A 30 14.85 -0.74 -0.30
C VAL A 30 15.36 0.16 0.82
N ASN A 31 14.48 0.58 1.74
CA ASN A 31 14.83 1.38 2.89
C ASN A 31 15.85 0.67 3.80
N TYR A 32 15.69 -0.63 4.01
CA TYR A 32 16.63 -1.45 4.77
C TYR A 32 18.02 -1.51 4.12
N ILE A 33 18.09 -1.68 2.80
CA ILE A 33 19.36 -1.64 2.06
C ILE A 33 20.03 -0.28 2.23
N LEU A 34 19.27 0.81 2.12
CA LEU A 34 19.80 2.17 2.24
C LEU A 34 20.28 2.52 3.66
N THR A 35 19.55 2.09 4.69
CA THR A 35 19.76 2.57 6.07
C THR A 35 20.23 1.49 7.05
N GLY A 36 19.94 0.22 6.77
CA GLY A 36 20.09 -0.90 7.72
C GLY A 36 18.95 -0.98 8.74
N VAL A 37 17.93 -0.11 8.65
CA VAL A 37 16.82 -0.07 9.61
C VAL A 37 15.64 -0.90 9.09
N HIS A 38 15.17 -1.84 9.92
CA HIS A 38 13.97 -2.63 9.64
C HIS A 38 12.72 -1.83 10.05
N ALA A 39 12.17 -1.09 9.12
CA ALA A 39 11.08 -0.15 9.31
C ALA A 39 10.05 -0.23 8.18
N THR A 40 8.81 0.07 8.50
CA THR A 40 7.70 0.29 7.55
C THR A 40 6.85 1.46 8.01
N ASP A 41 5.96 1.93 7.15
CA ASP A 41 4.99 2.96 7.50
C ASP A 41 3.57 2.39 7.66
N TYR A 42 2.71 3.14 8.35
CA TYR A 42 1.34 2.72 8.62
C TYR A 42 0.50 2.53 7.36
N SER A 43 0.71 3.35 6.31
CA SER A 43 -0.12 3.27 5.11
C SER A 43 0.13 1.98 4.33
N ASP A 44 1.39 1.59 4.14
CA ASP A 44 1.76 0.36 3.45
C ASP A 44 1.53 -0.88 4.33
N ALA A 45 1.82 -0.78 5.64
CA ALA A 45 1.52 -1.84 6.61
C ALA A 45 0.02 -2.18 6.67
N SER A 46 -0.88 -1.22 6.43
CA SER A 46 -2.33 -1.46 6.36
C SER A 46 -2.69 -2.50 5.31
N GLY A 47 -2.00 -2.51 4.17
CA GLY A 47 -2.18 -3.48 3.10
C GLY A 47 -1.67 -4.89 3.43
N THR A 48 -1.03 -5.10 4.57
CA THR A 48 -0.56 -6.44 4.97
C THR A 48 -1.65 -7.35 5.51
N LEU A 49 -2.75 -6.80 6.04
CA LEU A 49 -3.74 -7.42 6.92
C LEU A 49 -3.18 -7.87 8.28
N LEU A 50 -1.99 -7.43 8.64
CA LEU A 50 -1.38 -7.71 9.95
C LEU A 50 -1.50 -6.49 10.89
N LEU A 51 -1.90 -5.32 10.37
CA LEU A 51 -2.03 -4.08 11.12
C LEU A 51 -3.45 -3.93 11.70
N ASP A 52 -3.56 -3.60 12.99
CA ASP A 52 -4.72 -2.96 13.59
C ASP A 52 -4.69 -1.47 13.17
N VAL A 53 -5.41 -1.17 12.10
CA VAL A 53 -5.36 0.16 11.44
C VAL A 53 -5.89 1.26 12.36
N GLU A 54 -6.94 0.99 13.14
CA GLU A 54 -7.53 1.97 14.04
C GLU A 54 -6.53 2.44 15.10
N HIS A 55 -5.77 1.50 15.67
CA HIS A 55 -4.83 1.77 16.75
C HIS A 55 -3.39 1.93 16.27
N LYS A 56 -3.14 1.82 14.96
CA LYS A 56 -1.81 1.95 14.33
C LYS A 56 -0.75 1.06 15.01
N ARG A 57 -1.07 -0.21 15.19
CA ARG A 57 -0.19 -1.21 15.79
C ARG A 57 -0.35 -2.57 15.11
N TRP A 58 0.59 -3.46 15.28
CA TRP A 58 0.42 -4.84 14.81
C TRP A 58 -0.73 -5.52 15.55
N SER A 59 -1.56 -6.27 14.83
CA SER A 59 -2.70 -7.00 15.38
C SER A 59 -2.25 -8.34 15.95
N GLY A 60 -2.26 -8.48 17.29
CA GLY A 60 -1.88 -9.73 17.95
C GLY A 60 -2.69 -10.93 17.45
N GLU A 61 -4.00 -10.74 17.20
CA GLU A 61 -4.87 -11.78 16.67
C GLU A 61 -4.43 -12.24 15.26
N MET A 62 -4.15 -11.28 14.36
CA MET A 62 -3.69 -11.61 13.01
C MET A 62 -2.30 -12.24 13.00
N LEU A 63 -1.43 -11.82 13.91
CA LEU A 63 -0.11 -12.44 14.07
C LEU A 63 -0.24 -13.89 14.53
N GLU A 64 -1.13 -14.18 15.47
CA GLU A 64 -1.41 -15.54 15.93
C GLU A 64 -1.98 -16.42 14.80
N ILE A 65 -2.96 -15.92 14.05
CA ILE A 65 -3.54 -16.60 12.88
C ILE A 65 -2.46 -16.96 11.85
N CYS A 66 -1.59 -16.01 11.55
CA CYS A 66 -0.50 -16.21 10.58
C CYS A 66 0.69 -17.01 11.16
N GLY A 67 0.80 -17.15 12.48
CA GLY A 67 1.94 -17.80 13.15
C GLY A 67 3.21 -16.95 13.07
N VAL A 68 3.08 -15.62 13.06
CA VAL A 68 4.18 -14.66 12.93
C VAL A 68 4.44 -14.00 14.29
N ALA A 69 5.70 -13.92 14.68
CA ALA A 69 6.10 -13.15 15.87
C ALA A 69 6.27 -11.66 15.50
N GLU A 70 5.89 -10.76 16.39
CA GLU A 70 6.05 -9.32 16.17
C GLU A 70 7.52 -8.92 15.93
N THR A 71 8.48 -9.66 16.48
CA THR A 71 9.92 -9.47 16.25
C THR A 71 10.36 -9.72 14.80
N GLN A 72 9.55 -10.41 14.01
CA GLN A 72 9.78 -10.64 12.59
C GLN A 72 9.28 -9.47 11.73
N LEU A 73 8.43 -8.60 12.30
CA LEU A 73 7.85 -7.46 11.60
C LEU A 73 8.69 -6.19 11.78
N PRO A 74 8.63 -5.26 10.81
CA PRO A 74 9.32 -3.99 10.90
C PRO A 74 8.71 -3.08 11.97
N LYS A 75 9.52 -2.15 12.50
CA LYS A 75 9.03 -1.08 13.36
C LYS A 75 8.14 -0.13 12.53
N LEU A 76 7.01 0.24 13.10
CA LEU A 76 6.01 1.12 12.49
C LEU A 76 6.36 2.60 12.67
N PHE A 77 6.17 3.39 11.62
CA PHE A 77 6.40 4.83 11.58
C PHE A 77 5.27 5.54 10.84
N GLU A 78 5.14 6.85 11.04
CA GLU A 78 4.40 7.69 10.10
C GLU A 78 5.18 7.78 8.77
N SER A 79 4.47 7.89 7.65
CA SER A 79 5.08 7.86 6.32
C SER A 79 6.16 8.93 6.11
N PHE A 80 5.96 10.10 6.70
CA PHE A 80 6.90 11.23 6.63
C PHE A 80 8.01 11.20 7.69
N ALA A 81 7.96 10.24 8.63
CA ALA A 81 8.92 10.18 9.71
C ALA A 81 10.30 9.70 9.21
N PRO A 82 11.39 10.32 9.66
CA PRO A 82 12.74 9.84 9.36
C PRO A 82 13.00 8.51 10.07
N ILE A 83 13.55 7.54 9.33
CA ILE A 83 13.93 6.23 9.86
C ILE A 83 15.46 6.10 10.04
N GLY A 84 16.23 6.99 9.45
CA GLY A 84 17.68 7.03 9.53
C GLY A 84 18.32 7.83 8.42
N THR A 85 19.63 7.78 8.33
CA THR A 85 20.42 8.31 7.21
C THR A 85 20.92 7.18 6.32
N VAL A 86 21.25 7.52 5.09
CA VAL A 86 21.83 6.56 4.14
C VAL A 86 23.18 6.07 4.66
N LYS A 87 23.42 4.76 4.57
CA LYS A 87 24.72 4.16 4.94
C LYS A 87 25.84 4.74 4.07
N PRO A 88 27.05 4.93 4.62
CA PRO A 88 28.16 5.54 3.87
C PRO A 88 28.45 4.88 2.53
N GLU A 89 28.50 3.55 2.49
CA GLU A 89 28.74 2.78 1.27
C GLU A 89 27.66 2.99 0.20
N MET A 90 26.39 3.17 0.62
CA MET A 90 25.29 3.44 -0.30
C MET A 90 25.31 4.89 -0.78
N ALA A 91 25.64 5.84 0.10
CA ALA A 91 25.79 7.23 -0.29
C ALA A 91 26.91 7.40 -1.32
N ASP A 92 28.05 6.74 -1.12
CA ASP A 92 29.18 6.78 -2.05
C ASP A 92 28.81 6.13 -3.41
N ALA A 93 28.12 4.99 -3.39
CA ALA A 93 27.67 4.30 -4.61
C ALA A 93 26.63 5.10 -5.41
N LEU A 94 25.76 5.85 -4.75
CA LEU A 94 24.71 6.67 -5.37
C LEU A 94 25.16 8.11 -5.69
N GLY A 95 26.34 8.53 -5.20
CA GLY A 95 26.85 9.90 -5.38
C GLY A 95 26.02 10.95 -4.61
N ILE A 96 25.44 10.60 -3.46
CA ILE A 96 24.63 11.51 -2.63
C ILE A 96 25.32 11.78 -1.28
N SER A 97 24.83 12.78 -0.54
CA SER A 97 25.35 13.10 0.79
C SER A 97 25.11 11.94 1.77
N ARG A 98 26.12 11.68 2.63
CA ARG A 98 25.98 10.73 3.76
C ARG A 98 24.98 11.20 4.83
N ASP A 99 24.65 12.50 4.84
CA ASP A 99 23.65 13.08 5.73
C ASP A 99 22.21 13.01 5.13
N THR A 100 22.07 12.37 3.95
CA THR A 100 20.74 12.22 3.32
C THR A 100 19.83 11.41 4.23
N VAL A 101 18.73 12.02 4.65
CA VAL A 101 17.70 11.40 5.49
C VAL A 101 16.77 10.55 4.65
N VAL A 102 16.44 9.35 5.15
CA VAL A 102 15.46 8.44 4.56
C VAL A 102 14.20 8.46 5.41
N CYS A 103 13.05 8.72 4.78
CA CYS A 103 11.74 8.61 5.41
C CYS A 103 11.19 7.19 5.30
N ALA A 104 10.22 6.83 6.14
CA ALA A 104 9.55 5.54 6.08
C ALA A 104 8.89 5.28 4.71
N GLY A 105 8.44 6.35 4.05
CA GLY A 105 7.76 6.28 2.76
C GLY A 105 6.28 5.93 2.91
N ALA A 106 5.60 5.56 1.84
CA ALA A 106 4.17 5.27 1.86
C ALA A 106 3.80 4.15 0.88
N GLY A 107 2.68 3.52 1.11
CA GLY A 107 2.01 2.70 0.09
C GLY A 107 1.66 3.56 -1.13
N ASP A 108 1.69 2.96 -2.32
CA ASP A 108 1.59 3.66 -3.61
C ASP A 108 0.33 4.55 -3.74
N ASN A 109 -0.83 4.05 -3.34
CA ASN A 109 -2.07 4.82 -3.39
C ASN A 109 -2.09 6.00 -2.41
N ALA A 110 -1.52 5.83 -1.21
CA ALA A 110 -1.39 6.91 -0.24
C ALA A 110 -0.37 7.97 -0.70
N ALA A 111 0.74 7.55 -1.31
CA ALA A 111 1.73 8.44 -1.91
C ALA A 111 1.13 9.23 -3.09
N ALA A 112 0.38 8.56 -3.98
CA ALA A 112 -0.32 9.20 -5.09
C ALA A 112 -1.36 10.21 -4.61
N ALA A 113 -2.10 9.90 -3.54
CA ALA A 113 -3.06 10.82 -2.94
C ALA A 113 -2.36 12.10 -2.43
N VAL A 114 -1.25 11.96 -1.71
CA VAL A 114 -0.44 13.12 -1.28
C VAL A 114 0.07 13.91 -2.49
N GLY A 115 0.59 13.23 -3.51
CA GLY A 115 1.11 13.86 -4.72
C GLY A 115 0.07 14.62 -5.52
N THR A 116 -1.21 14.24 -5.42
CA THR A 116 -2.35 14.94 -6.04
C THR A 116 -3.06 15.92 -5.10
N GLY A 117 -2.52 16.16 -3.89
CA GLY A 117 -3.07 17.09 -2.92
C GLY A 117 -4.27 16.55 -2.13
N VAL A 118 -4.54 15.25 -2.20
CA VAL A 118 -5.61 14.60 -1.44
C VAL A 118 -5.13 14.27 -0.04
N VAL A 119 -5.25 15.24 0.85
CA VAL A 119 -4.88 15.18 2.27
C VAL A 119 -5.99 15.78 3.12
N GLY A 120 -6.03 15.40 4.40
CA GLY A 120 -7.03 15.92 5.33
C GLY A 120 -8.39 15.21 5.19
N GLU A 121 -9.49 15.90 5.53
CA GLU A 121 -10.82 15.30 5.55
C GLU A 121 -11.54 15.48 4.20
N GLY A 122 -12.04 14.40 3.64
CA GLY A 122 -12.96 14.40 2.51
C GLY A 122 -12.33 14.61 1.13
N GLY A 123 -10.99 14.67 1.03
CA GLY A 123 -10.33 14.65 -0.27
C GLY A 123 -10.56 13.33 -1.00
N CYS A 124 -10.70 13.39 -2.33
CA CYS A 124 -10.96 12.21 -3.16
C CYS A 124 -9.94 12.12 -4.30
N ASN A 125 -9.40 10.92 -4.52
CA ASN A 125 -8.58 10.59 -5.68
C ASN A 125 -9.21 9.41 -6.40
N ILE A 126 -9.34 9.52 -7.72
CA ILE A 126 -9.79 8.44 -8.59
C ILE A 126 -8.67 8.12 -9.55
N SER A 127 -8.19 6.89 -9.51
CA SER A 127 -7.20 6.37 -10.45
C SER A 127 -7.85 5.37 -11.39
N LEU A 128 -7.79 5.63 -12.69
CA LEU A 128 -8.36 4.79 -13.73
C LEU A 128 -7.27 4.35 -14.70
N GLY A 129 -6.89 3.10 -14.56
CA GLY A 129 -5.98 2.39 -15.47
C GLY A 129 -6.61 1.06 -15.87
N THR A 130 -5.81 0.03 -16.09
CA THR A 130 -6.31 -1.35 -16.27
C THR A 130 -7.25 -1.73 -15.13
N SER A 131 -6.86 -1.47 -13.89
CA SER A 131 -7.70 -1.49 -12.69
C SER A 131 -8.12 -0.08 -12.29
N GLY A 132 -9.06 0.05 -11.35
CA GLY A 132 -9.51 1.33 -10.83
C GLY A 132 -9.47 1.37 -9.32
N THR A 133 -9.13 2.54 -8.75
CA THR A 133 -9.23 2.80 -7.32
C THR A 133 -9.98 4.10 -7.07
N LEU A 134 -10.80 4.08 -6.02
CA LEU A 134 -11.43 5.25 -5.44
C LEU A 134 -10.89 5.41 -4.03
N PHE A 135 -10.23 6.52 -3.77
CA PHE A 135 -9.58 6.83 -2.50
C PHE A 135 -10.26 8.04 -1.87
N ILE A 136 -10.67 7.94 -0.60
CA ILE A 136 -11.31 9.04 0.13
C ILE A 136 -10.57 9.22 1.45
N SER A 137 -9.92 10.38 1.63
CA SER A 137 -9.18 10.72 2.84
C SER A 137 -10.10 11.07 4.01
N SER A 138 -9.68 10.74 5.22
CA SER A 138 -10.41 11.03 6.47
C SER A 138 -9.44 11.23 7.62
N GLN A 139 -9.73 12.17 8.51
CA GLN A 139 -8.98 12.37 9.74
C GLN A 139 -9.35 11.38 10.86
N LYS A 140 -10.44 10.65 10.68
CA LYS A 140 -10.92 9.66 11.65
C LYS A 140 -11.00 8.28 11.01
N PHE A 141 -10.66 7.26 11.79
CA PHE A 141 -10.86 5.89 11.38
C PHE A 141 -12.34 5.62 11.11
N LYS A 142 -12.62 5.02 9.96
CA LYS A 142 -13.97 4.63 9.52
C LYS A 142 -13.90 3.25 8.88
N VAL A 143 -14.95 2.48 9.05
CA VAL A 143 -15.12 1.16 8.42
C VAL A 143 -16.42 1.16 7.62
N ASP A 144 -16.37 0.64 6.41
CA ASP A 144 -17.58 0.35 5.65
C ASP A 144 -18.25 -0.92 6.21
N ARG A 145 -19.48 -0.77 6.72
CA ARG A 145 -20.26 -1.86 7.31
C ARG A 145 -20.68 -2.93 6.30
N HIS A 146 -20.62 -2.62 5.02
CA HIS A 146 -20.93 -3.56 3.93
C HIS A 146 -19.70 -4.28 3.38
N ASN A 147 -18.52 -3.99 3.93
CA ASN A 147 -17.23 -4.56 3.52
C ASN A 147 -16.91 -4.35 2.01
N ALA A 148 -17.45 -3.29 1.39
CA ALA A 148 -17.16 -2.93 0.01
C ALA A 148 -15.88 -2.09 -0.11
N LEU A 149 -15.48 -1.41 0.98
CA LEU A 149 -14.31 -0.54 1.01
C LEU A 149 -13.29 -1.03 2.03
N HIS A 150 -12.03 -0.91 1.69
CA HIS A 150 -10.91 -1.11 2.60
C HIS A 150 -10.68 0.13 3.45
N ALA A 151 -10.34 -0.06 4.72
CA ALA A 151 -9.93 1.01 5.62
C ALA A 151 -8.42 0.91 5.87
N PHE A 152 -7.68 1.97 5.57
CA PHE A 152 -6.23 2.05 5.69
C PHE A 152 -5.79 3.31 6.43
N ALA A 153 -4.58 3.31 6.98
CA ALA A 153 -3.91 4.52 7.39
C ALA A 153 -3.47 5.32 6.15
N HIS A 154 -3.49 6.65 6.26
CA HIS A 154 -3.05 7.54 5.19
C HIS A 154 -1.65 8.10 5.48
N ALA A 155 -0.93 8.46 4.42
CA ALA A 155 0.42 9.00 4.51
C ALA A 155 0.51 10.41 5.12
N ASP A 156 -0.61 11.09 5.29
CA ASP A 156 -0.72 12.39 5.98
C ASP A 156 -0.88 12.27 7.51
N GLY A 157 -0.87 11.07 8.04
CA GLY A 157 -1.11 10.78 9.46
C GLY A 157 -2.57 10.47 9.82
N GLY A 158 -3.50 10.62 8.88
CA GLY A 158 -4.91 10.25 9.00
C GLY A 158 -5.21 8.83 8.53
N TYR A 159 -6.38 8.67 7.92
CA TYR A 159 -6.90 7.40 7.39
C TYR A 159 -7.51 7.63 6.00
N HIS A 160 -7.82 6.53 5.32
CA HIS A 160 -8.63 6.58 4.10
C HIS A 160 -9.48 5.34 3.93
N LEU A 161 -10.56 5.50 3.19
CA LEU A 161 -11.33 4.39 2.63
C LEU A 161 -10.95 4.23 1.16
N MET A 162 -10.80 3.00 0.71
CA MET A 162 -10.42 2.70 -0.67
C MET A 162 -11.32 1.63 -1.26
N GLY A 163 -11.98 1.97 -2.37
CA GLY A 163 -12.60 1.01 -3.28
C GLY A 163 -11.60 0.61 -4.37
N CYS A 164 -11.60 -0.66 -4.74
CA CYS A 164 -10.73 -1.18 -5.80
C CYS A 164 -11.51 -2.11 -6.71
N ILE A 165 -11.37 -1.92 -8.02
CA ILE A 165 -11.86 -2.84 -9.03
C ILE A 165 -10.71 -3.31 -9.91
N LEU A 166 -10.64 -4.61 -10.19
CA LEU A 166 -9.53 -5.20 -10.93
C LEU A 166 -9.59 -4.91 -12.44
N SER A 167 -10.74 -4.51 -12.95
CA SER A 167 -10.98 -4.24 -14.36
C SER A 167 -11.77 -2.95 -14.49
N ALA A 168 -11.10 -1.85 -14.77
CA ALA A 168 -11.71 -0.53 -15.01
C ALA A 168 -11.62 -0.15 -16.49
N ALA A 169 -10.59 0.53 -16.92
CA ALA A 169 -10.40 0.86 -18.33
C ALA A 169 -10.22 -0.40 -19.21
N SER A 170 -9.69 -1.49 -18.64
CA SER A 170 -9.64 -2.78 -19.36
C SER A 170 -11.02 -3.37 -19.63
N CYS A 171 -12.02 -3.13 -18.77
CA CYS A 171 -13.39 -3.56 -19.01
C CYS A 171 -14.00 -2.77 -20.17
N ASN A 172 -13.79 -1.45 -20.20
CA ASN A 172 -14.24 -0.63 -21.33
C ASN A 172 -13.53 -1.04 -22.63
N LYS A 173 -12.23 -1.25 -22.59
CA LYS A 173 -11.48 -1.74 -23.75
C LYS A 173 -12.03 -3.07 -24.26
N TRP A 174 -12.26 -4.04 -23.39
CA TRP A 174 -12.85 -5.32 -23.74
C TRP A 174 -14.25 -5.16 -24.39
N LEU A 175 -15.10 -4.30 -23.83
CA LEU A 175 -16.43 -4.02 -24.41
C LEU A 175 -16.31 -3.45 -25.83
N MET A 176 -15.47 -2.43 -26.00
CA MET A 176 -15.30 -1.75 -27.28
C MET A 176 -14.66 -2.66 -28.34
N GLU A 177 -13.50 -3.22 -28.04
CA GLU A 177 -12.71 -3.93 -29.03
C GLU A 177 -13.20 -5.35 -29.27
N ASP A 178 -13.49 -6.13 -28.19
CA ASP A 178 -13.82 -7.55 -28.31
C ASP A 178 -15.31 -7.81 -28.52
N ILE A 179 -16.20 -6.96 -27.98
CA ILE A 179 -17.65 -7.16 -28.09
C ILE A 179 -18.23 -6.32 -29.24
N LEU A 180 -17.91 -5.03 -29.32
CA LEU A 180 -18.45 -4.12 -30.31
C LEU A 180 -17.61 -4.05 -31.59
N GLY A 181 -16.39 -4.57 -31.58
CA GLY A 181 -15.48 -4.57 -32.73
C GLY A 181 -15.07 -3.17 -33.18
N SER A 182 -14.98 -2.22 -32.26
CA SER A 182 -14.65 -0.81 -32.51
C SER A 182 -13.57 -0.33 -31.56
N ASP A 183 -12.70 0.55 -32.05
CA ASP A 183 -11.72 1.30 -31.26
C ASP A 183 -12.03 2.82 -31.25
N ASP A 184 -13.22 3.21 -31.75
CA ASP A 184 -13.68 4.59 -31.78
C ASP A 184 -14.30 4.98 -30.42
N TYR A 185 -13.43 5.24 -29.44
CA TYR A 185 -13.82 5.72 -28.11
C TYR A 185 -14.46 7.11 -28.12
N ALA A 186 -14.22 7.92 -29.19
CA ALA A 186 -14.87 9.22 -29.32
C ALA A 186 -16.35 9.06 -29.68
N ALA A 187 -16.67 8.11 -30.60
CA ALA A 187 -18.04 7.76 -30.89
C ALA A 187 -18.77 7.15 -29.69
N GLU A 188 -18.09 6.31 -28.91
CA GLU A 188 -18.62 5.78 -27.65
C GLU A 188 -19.01 6.90 -26.68
N GLN A 189 -18.11 7.85 -26.42
CA GLN A 189 -18.37 8.98 -25.54
C GLN A 189 -19.56 9.83 -26.04
N ALA A 190 -19.67 10.04 -27.33
CA ALA A 190 -20.79 10.75 -27.91
C ALA A 190 -22.12 10.00 -27.75
N ALA A 191 -22.10 8.66 -27.78
CA ALA A 191 -23.29 7.82 -27.65
C ALA A 191 -23.79 7.71 -26.19
N ILE A 192 -22.91 7.83 -25.20
CA ILE A 192 -23.27 7.78 -23.78
C ILE A 192 -24.08 9.04 -23.37
N GLY A 193 -23.84 10.16 -24.04
CA GLY A 193 -24.46 11.43 -23.71
C GLY A 193 -23.82 12.13 -22.49
N GLU A 194 -24.36 13.28 -22.12
CA GLU A 194 -23.99 14.02 -20.90
C GLU A 194 -24.66 13.46 -19.63
#